data_82ef94dc73082de947762d185ebe0889
#
_entry.id   82ef94dc73082de947762d185ebe0889
#
_cell.length_a   1.000
_cell.length_b   1.000
_cell.length_c   1.000
_cell.angle_alpha   90.00
_cell.angle_beta   90.00
_cell.angle_gamma   90.00
#
_symmetry.space_group_name_H-M   'P 1'
#
loop_
_entity.id
_entity.type
_entity.pdbx_description
1 polymer ?
#
loop_
_entity_poly.entity_id
_entity_poly.type
_entity_poly.pdbx_seq_one_letter_code
_entity_poly.pdbx_strand_id
1 'polypeptide(L)' 'MRILSKRQVTELVLYSPQHIARLEKAGLFPKRVPLGPNRVGWLEIEILEWIEERLRRRDEP' A
#
# COMPACT_ATOMS: atom_id res chain seq x y z
N MET A 1 1.12 6.90 15.05
CA MET A 1 0.50 6.47 13.78
C MET A 1 0.99 7.37 12.66
N ARG A 2 1.45 6.78 11.58
CA ARG A 2 1.98 7.55 10.46
C ARG A 2 1.18 7.25 9.20
N ILE A 3 0.91 8.30 8.42
CA ILE A 3 0.22 8.20 7.15
C ILE A 3 1.22 8.44 6.03
N LEU A 4 1.21 7.59 5.02
CA LEU A 4 2.07 7.71 3.85
C LEU A 4 1.28 8.30 2.68
N SER A 5 1.93 9.18 1.92
CA SER A 5 1.33 9.73 0.70
C SER A 5 1.37 8.70 -0.43
N LYS A 6 0.63 8.97 -1.50
CA LYS A 6 0.66 8.13 -2.69
C LYS A 6 2.09 7.97 -3.21
N ARG A 7 2.84 9.06 -3.26
CA ARG A 7 4.23 9.03 -3.72
C ARG A 7 5.10 8.15 -2.84
N GLN A 8 4.95 8.29 -1.52
CA GLN A 8 5.74 7.48 -0.58
C GLN A 8 5.40 6.00 -0.72
N VAL A 9 4.14 5.66 -0.89
CA VAL A 9 3.75 4.27 -1.08
C VAL A 9 4.32 3.70 -2.38
N THR A 10 4.22 4.44 -3.49
CA THR A 10 4.78 3.97 -4.77
C THR A 10 6.28 3.77 -4.68
N GLU A 11 6.99 4.62 -3.94
CA GLU A 11 8.43 4.47 -3.75
C GLU A 11 8.77 3.25 -2.89
N LEU A 12 7.94 2.93 -1.90
CA LEU A 12 8.17 1.77 -1.04
C LEU A 12 7.87 0.45 -1.73
N VAL A 13 6.72 0.36 -2.41
CA VAL A 13 6.29 -0.90 -3.02
C VAL A 13 6.71 -1.05 -4.47
N LEU A 14 7.20 0.03 -5.08
CA LEU A 14 7.71 0.05 -6.45
C LEU A 14 6.66 -0.30 -7.51
N TYR A 15 5.39 -0.03 -7.20
CA TYR A 15 4.28 -0.20 -8.14
C TYR A 15 3.77 1.16 -8.60
N SER A 16 3.24 1.21 -9.82
CA SER A 16 2.59 2.43 -10.31
C SER A 16 1.29 2.69 -9.56
N PRO A 17 0.80 3.96 -9.54
CA PRO A 17 -0.49 4.26 -8.91
C PRO A 17 -1.64 3.45 -9.50
N GLN A 18 -1.62 3.20 -10.81
CA GLN A 18 -2.65 2.41 -11.48
C GLN A 18 -2.64 0.96 -11.00
N HIS A 19 -1.46 0.40 -10.81
CA HIS A 19 -1.32 -0.97 -10.33
C HIS A 19 -1.83 -1.09 -8.89
N ILE A 20 -1.47 -0.12 -8.04
CA ILE A 20 -1.95 -0.06 -6.66
C ILE A 20 -3.47 0.00 -6.63
N ALA A 21 -4.07 0.86 -7.47
CA ALA A 21 -5.53 0.99 -7.51
C ALA A 21 -6.21 -0.33 -7.90
N ARG A 22 -5.63 -1.06 -8.85
CA ARG A 22 -6.16 -2.36 -9.25
C ARG A 22 -6.07 -3.38 -8.13
N LEU A 23 -4.96 -3.40 -7.40
CA LEU A 23 -4.79 -4.31 -6.26
C LEU A 23 -5.77 -3.99 -5.14
N GLU A 24 -5.98 -2.70 -4.86
CA GLU A 24 -6.97 -2.29 -3.86
C GLU A 24 -8.37 -2.76 -4.23
N LYS A 25 -8.74 -2.58 -5.49
CA LYS A 25 -10.05 -2.98 -5.99
C LYS A 25 -10.25 -4.49 -5.88
N ALA A 26 -9.18 -5.23 -6.08
CA ALA A 26 -9.21 -6.70 -5.97
C ALA A 26 -9.11 -7.20 -4.54
N GLY A 27 -8.94 -6.31 -3.55
CA GLY A 27 -8.79 -6.70 -2.15
C GLY A 27 -7.42 -7.27 -1.82
N LEU A 28 -6.41 -6.95 -2.64
CA LEU A 28 -5.06 -7.50 -2.49
C LEU A 28 -4.04 -6.47 -1.99
N PHE A 29 -4.49 -5.30 -1.60
CA PHE A 29 -3.64 -4.23 -1.11
C PHE A 29 -4.38 -3.45 -0.02
N PRO A 30 -3.68 -2.89 0.98
CA PRO A 30 -4.34 -2.10 2.02
C PRO A 30 -5.12 -0.94 1.39
N LYS A 31 -6.31 -0.69 1.91
CA LYS A 31 -7.18 0.37 1.38
C LYS A 31 -6.67 1.74 1.79
N ARG A 32 -6.74 2.68 0.86
CA ARG A 32 -6.38 4.06 1.14
C ARG A 32 -7.35 4.69 2.12
N VAL A 33 -6.86 5.66 2.86
CA VAL A 33 -7.65 6.43 3.81
C VAL A 33 -7.94 7.79 3.18
N PRO A 34 -9.20 8.18 2.99
CA PRO A 34 -9.51 9.54 2.51
C PRO A 34 -9.23 10.54 3.62
N LEU A 35 -8.41 11.53 3.33
CA LEU A 35 -7.98 12.53 4.30
C LEU A 35 -8.66 13.88 4.10
N GLY A 36 -9.36 14.07 2.98
CA GLY A 36 -10.03 15.31 2.63
C GLY A 36 -10.25 15.36 1.13
N PRO A 37 -10.75 16.49 0.60
CA PRO A 37 -10.96 16.64 -0.85
C PRO A 37 -9.65 16.39 -1.60
N ASN A 38 -9.66 15.45 -2.52
CA ASN A 38 -8.51 15.11 -3.35
C ASN A 38 -7.26 14.68 -2.56
N ARG A 39 -7.43 14.25 -1.30
CA ARG A 39 -6.32 13.79 -0.49
C ARG A 39 -6.57 12.39 0.02
N VAL A 40 -5.60 11.52 -0.21
CA VAL A 40 -5.65 10.15 0.30
C VAL A 40 -4.28 9.79 0.87
N GLY A 41 -4.27 8.80 1.75
CA GLY A 41 -3.04 8.27 2.29
C GLY A 41 -3.24 6.82 2.69
N TRP A 42 -2.19 6.20 3.19
CA TRP A 42 -2.21 4.83 3.68
C TRP A 42 -1.57 4.80 5.05
N LEU A 43 -2.07 3.94 5.93
CA LEU A 43 -1.41 3.72 7.22
C LEU A 43 -0.08 3.04 6.96
N GLU A 44 1.00 3.62 7.48
CA GLU A 44 2.33 3.05 7.31
C GLU A 44 2.41 1.62 7.81
N ILE A 45 1.82 1.34 8.97
CA ILE A 45 1.87 0.00 9.55
C ILE A 45 1.24 -1.04 8.61
N GLU A 46 0.15 -0.68 7.94
CA GLU A 46 -0.49 -1.60 7.01
C GLU A 46 0.36 -1.87 5.78
N ILE A 47 1.03 -0.84 5.27
CA ILE A 47 1.93 -1.00 4.12
C ILE A 47 3.12 -1.88 4.50
N LEU A 48 3.71 -1.64 5.68
CA LEU A 48 4.84 -2.43 6.14
C LEU A 48 4.45 -3.90 6.38
N GLU A 49 3.27 -4.14 6.93
CA GLU A 49 2.77 -5.50 7.12
C GLU A 49 2.54 -6.20 5.78
N TRP A 50 2.03 -5.46 4.79
CA TRP A 50 1.82 -6.00 3.45
C TRP A 50 3.15 -6.42 2.81
N ILE A 51 4.18 -5.58 2.95
CA ILE A 51 5.52 -5.88 2.44
C ILE A 51 6.09 -7.10 3.17
N GLU A 52 5.94 -7.14 4.48
CA GLU A 52 6.43 -8.26 5.29
C GLU A 52 5.80 -9.58 4.89
N GLU A 53 4.51 -9.55 4.59
CA GLU A 53 3.79 -10.73 4.09
C GLU A 53 4.39 -11.23 2.78
N ARG A 54 4.75 -10.32 1.87
CA ARG A 54 5.42 -10.68 0.62
C ARG A 54 6.79 -11.30 0.87
N LEU A 55 7.53 -10.76 1.82
CA LEU A 55 8.84 -11.30 2.17
C LEU A 55 8.73 -12.73 2.70
N ARG A 56 7.72 -13.00 3.51
CA ARG A 56 7.48 -14.35 4.02
C ARG A 56 7.15 -15.33 2.91
N ARG A 57 6.33 -14.92 1.94
CA ARG A 57 5.96 -15.76 0.81
C ARG A 57 7.16 -16.14 -0.05
N ARG A 58 8.15 -15.27 -0.13
CA ARG A 58 9.37 -15.55 -0.88
C ARG A 58 10.09 -16.78 -0.37
N ASP A 59 10.02 -17.01 0.93
CA ASP A 59 10.76 -18.10 1.58
C ASP A 59 9.96 -19.41 1.67
N GLU A 60 8.72 -19.41 1.20
CA GLU A 60 7.90 -20.62 1.18
C GLU A 60 8.20 -21.46 -0.06
N PRO A 61 8.29 -22.80 0.09
CA PRO A 61 8.52 -23.69 -1.05
C PRO A 61 7.37 -23.73 -2.04
#